data_2699917508ca4353b6789278ac3e192e
#
_entry.id   2699917508ca4353b6789278ac3e192e
#
_cell.length_a   1.000
_cell.length_b   1.000
_cell.length_c   1.000
_cell.angle_alpha   90.00
_cell.angle_beta   90.00
_cell.angle_gamma   90.00
#
_symmetry.space_group_name_H-M   'P 1'
#
loop_
_entity.id
_entity.type
_entity.pdbx_description
1 polymer ?
#
loop_
_entity_poly.entity_id
_entity_poly.type
_entity_poly.pdbx_seq_one_letter_code
_entity_poly.pdbx_strand_id
1 'polypeptide(L)'
;MKNKTIPSPCRQFQANNFTRTILLLSFFTFHFSLFTYAQSDLSIGQWSEHLPYNGGRTVTQSPTRVYYGSEFAMIAISKADTSQVEFFSKVDGLSDVKPSWIRYHEPLKTLIIGYANGNIDLMDTNGVTDVNDIVRNTSIQGDKRITNIYTDDGSNIYLSTPFGLLVLDLVSRQFQSTVFTTSPVKAFTKYQGKYYLAVEGGLHSYDPLSGNIIEDFSSWVKVVVPGLPAQYSSQSVAVYKDILYAGIDGDLYKFDQGEFIFWHEIPGYSLTFISPEGQNLMVGFWCDAGCIGKVAYFNNDIFWHENGIYCTYRPSYAIEDEKGRIWYADEFPEFRVAQNHFTPCDRLTYNTPYSGNVSEMEVKEGVLYVATGGASESYGYQSNRDGFYTFDRVRWTTYNQFNTPEIEASGLLNFFRILPHPVEDIIYVGSYWGGLLKYDGETYTVFDTSNSSLQGAVGDAQRVRIAGLAFDEDNNLWVTNYLAGEPLSVLKADGTWKS
;
A
#
# COMPACT_ATOMS: atom_id res chain seq x y z
N MET A 1 37.06 -85.71 -10.92
CA MET A 1 35.85 -86.55 -10.80
C MET A 1 34.68 -85.72 -10.48
N LYS A 2 33.88 -85.51 -11.43
CA LYS A 2 32.44 -85.77 -11.61
C LYS A 2 31.61 -85.64 -10.30
N ASN A 3 30.67 -84.66 -10.21
CA ASN A 3 29.27 -84.94 -10.49
C ASN A 3 28.42 -83.64 -10.66
N LYS A 4 27.58 -83.70 -11.67
CA LYS A 4 26.52 -82.81 -12.04
C LYS A 4 25.33 -82.96 -11.08
N THR A 5 24.65 -81.85 -10.71
CA THR A 5 23.24 -81.87 -10.36
C THR A 5 22.52 -80.69 -11.01
N ILE A 6 21.38 -81.01 -11.58
CA ILE A 6 20.50 -80.24 -12.44
C ILE A 6 19.60 -79.37 -11.57
N PRO A 7 19.29 -78.11 -11.91
CA PRO A 7 18.29 -77.29 -11.19
C PRO A 7 16.89 -77.54 -11.76
N SER A 8 15.91 -77.60 -10.85
CA SER A 8 14.49 -77.61 -11.15
C SER A 8 13.95 -76.18 -11.41
N PRO A 9 12.91 -76.03 -12.23
CA PRO A 9 12.45 -74.71 -12.68
C PRO A 9 11.57 -74.02 -11.65
N CYS A 10 11.92 -72.77 -11.36
CA CYS A 10 11.10 -71.85 -10.59
C CYS A 10 9.96 -71.36 -11.48
N ARG A 11 8.70 -71.60 -11.10
CA ARG A 11 7.52 -71.06 -11.77
C ARG A 11 7.43 -69.55 -11.45
N GLN A 12 7.56 -68.74 -12.49
CA GLN A 12 7.16 -67.30 -12.45
C GLN A 12 5.64 -67.18 -12.37
N PHE A 13 5.16 -66.59 -11.31
CA PHE A 13 3.80 -66.08 -11.24
C PHE A 13 3.70 -64.85 -12.13
N GLN A 14 2.95 -64.92 -13.22
CA GLN A 14 2.52 -63.77 -13.98
C GLN A 14 1.47 -63.05 -13.13
N ALA A 15 1.82 -61.88 -12.59
CA ALA A 15 0.85 -60.94 -12.00
C ALA A 15 -0.03 -60.38 -13.13
N ASN A 16 -1.32 -60.59 -13.00
CA ASN A 16 -2.34 -60.22 -13.96
C ASN A 16 -2.27 -58.71 -14.29
N ASN A 17 -2.19 -58.42 -15.58
CA ASN A 17 -2.26 -57.05 -16.13
C ASN A 17 -3.52 -56.27 -15.72
N PHE A 18 -4.53 -56.94 -15.22
CA PHE A 18 -5.78 -56.39 -14.75
C PHE A 18 -5.62 -55.53 -13.49
N THR A 19 -4.75 -55.91 -12.55
CA THR A 19 -4.48 -55.17 -11.32
C THR A 19 -3.65 -53.91 -11.56
N ARG A 20 -2.78 -53.91 -12.55
CA ARG A 20 -2.01 -52.74 -12.95
C ARG A 20 -2.87 -51.68 -13.65
N THR A 21 -3.85 -52.09 -14.47
CA THR A 21 -4.76 -51.18 -15.16
C THR A 21 -5.74 -50.51 -14.19
N ILE A 22 -6.23 -51.25 -13.17
CA ILE A 22 -7.09 -50.67 -12.13
C ILE A 22 -6.32 -49.69 -11.23
N LEU A 23 -5.06 -49.96 -10.89
CA LEU A 23 -4.24 -49.03 -10.10
C LEU A 23 -3.88 -47.76 -10.89
N LEU A 24 -3.61 -47.87 -12.18
CA LEU A 24 -3.35 -46.70 -13.05
C LEU A 24 -4.62 -45.87 -13.30
N LEU A 25 -5.78 -46.47 -13.46
CA LEU A 25 -7.04 -45.76 -13.57
C LEU A 25 -7.45 -45.09 -12.25
N SER A 26 -7.23 -45.72 -11.09
CA SER A 26 -7.50 -45.08 -9.79
C SER A 26 -6.54 -43.95 -9.50
N PHE A 27 -5.29 -43.98 -9.96
CA PHE A 27 -4.33 -42.87 -9.81
C PHE A 27 -4.67 -41.69 -10.74
N PHE A 28 -5.18 -41.96 -11.96
CA PHE A 28 -5.60 -40.92 -12.91
C PHE A 28 -6.91 -40.26 -12.49
N THR A 29 -7.85 -41.00 -11.90
CA THR A 29 -9.10 -40.40 -11.38
C THR A 29 -8.89 -39.60 -10.09
N PHE A 30 -7.88 -39.97 -9.27
CA PHE A 30 -7.57 -39.21 -8.05
C PHE A 30 -6.80 -37.88 -8.32
N HIS A 31 -6.08 -37.79 -9.45
CA HIS A 31 -5.40 -36.55 -9.85
C HIS A 31 -6.31 -35.56 -10.58
N PHE A 32 -7.45 -36.00 -11.13
CA PHE A 32 -8.40 -35.11 -11.81
C PHE A 32 -9.40 -34.43 -10.85
N SER A 33 -9.53 -34.94 -9.63
CA SER A 33 -10.45 -34.38 -8.63
C SER A 33 -9.83 -33.28 -7.75
N LEU A 34 -8.55 -32.91 -7.96
CA LEU A 34 -7.87 -31.88 -7.16
C LEU A 34 -7.83 -30.49 -7.82
N PHE A 35 -8.47 -30.31 -8.97
CA PHE A 35 -8.56 -29.00 -9.65
C PHE A 35 -9.99 -28.54 -9.89
N THR A 36 -10.94 -28.93 -9.07
CA THR A 36 -12.14 -28.15 -8.97
C THR A 36 -11.82 -26.96 -8.05
N TYR A 37 -11.39 -25.86 -8.61
CA TYR A 37 -11.58 -24.58 -7.97
C TYR A 37 -13.08 -24.48 -7.69
N ALA A 38 -13.45 -24.59 -6.44
CA ALA A 38 -14.79 -24.20 -6.04
C ALA A 38 -14.90 -22.71 -6.39
N GLN A 39 -15.56 -22.41 -7.50
CA GLN A 39 -16.13 -21.07 -7.66
C GLN A 39 -17.02 -20.91 -6.43
N SER A 40 -16.65 -20.01 -5.55
CA SER A 40 -17.56 -19.52 -4.54
C SER A 40 -18.58 -18.65 -5.27
N ASP A 41 -19.57 -19.29 -5.90
CA ASP A 41 -20.74 -18.56 -6.35
C ASP A 41 -21.33 -17.91 -5.10
N LEU A 42 -21.21 -16.59 -5.01
CA LEU A 42 -21.85 -15.83 -3.94
C LEU A 42 -23.35 -16.14 -4.02
N SER A 43 -23.91 -16.55 -2.90
CA SER A 43 -25.36 -16.77 -2.83
C SER A 43 -26.08 -15.45 -3.14
N ILE A 44 -27.25 -15.53 -3.75
CA ILE A 44 -28.07 -14.35 -4.04
C ILE A 44 -28.26 -13.53 -2.76
N GLY A 45 -27.86 -12.24 -2.81
CA GLY A 45 -27.94 -11.33 -1.69
C GLY A 45 -26.67 -11.28 -0.82
N GLN A 46 -25.64 -12.05 -1.13
CA GLN A 46 -24.30 -11.86 -0.56
C GLN A 46 -23.50 -10.82 -1.34
N TRP A 47 -22.69 -10.06 -0.61
CA TRP A 47 -21.76 -9.09 -1.15
C TRP A 47 -20.34 -9.58 -0.95
N SER A 48 -19.47 -9.41 -1.93
CA SER A 48 -18.02 -9.49 -1.76
C SER A 48 -17.41 -8.12 -1.96
N GLU A 49 -16.35 -7.87 -1.26
CA GLU A 49 -15.57 -6.67 -1.45
C GLU A 49 -14.44 -6.90 -2.45
N HIS A 50 -14.12 -5.85 -3.19
CA HIS A 50 -13.01 -5.80 -4.12
C HIS A 50 -12.21 -4.52 -3.88
N LEU A 51 -11.62 -4.42 -2.68
CA LEU A 51 -10.83 -3.25 -2.31
C LEU A 51 -9.42 -3.35 -2.89
N PRO A 52 -8.81 -2.22 -3.25
CA PRO A 52 -7.41 -2.17 -3.66
C PRO A 52 -6.51 -2.22 -2.42
N TYR A 53 -6.08 -3.43 -2.05
CA TYR A 53 -5.16 -3.62 -0.94
C TYR A 53 -3.71 -3.30 -1.30
N ASN A 54 -3.45 -2.78 -2.49
CA ASN A 54 -2.13 -2.39 -2.95
C ASN A 54 -1.67 -1.08 -2.29
N GLY A 55 -0.37 -1.00 -2.00
CA GLY A 55 0.24 0.18 -1.40
C GLY A 55 0.06 0.26 0.12
N GLY A 56 1.12 -0.06 0.86
CA GLY A 56 1.14 0.05 2.31
C GLY A 56 1.53 1.45 2.74
N ARG A 57 0.58 2.20 3.35
CA ARG A 57 0.82 3.56 3.89
C ARG A 57 1.46 3.55 5.27
N THR A 58 1.25 2.50 6.02
CA THR A 58 1.83 2.27 7.34
C THR A 58 2.12 0.79 7.52
N VAL A 59 3.15 0.44 8.29
CA VAL A 59 3.62 -0.93 8.47
C VAL A 59 4.01 -1.19 9.91
N THR A 60 3.71 -2.39 10.39
CA THR A 60 4.17 -2.93 11.67
C THR A 60 4.27 -4.45 11.60
N GLN A 61 4.80 -5.09 12.63
CA GLN A 61 4.98 -6.54 12.62
C GLN A 61 4.67 -7.19 13.98
N SER A 62 4.18 -8.42 13.91
CA SER A 62 4.22 -9.40 14.99
C SER A 62 5.37 -10.41 14.76
N PRO A 63 5.61 -11.37 15.65
CA PRO A 63 6.61 -12.42 15.41
C PRO A 63 6.39 -13.23 14.13
N THR A 64 5.14 -13.35 13.65
CA THR A 64 4.81 -14.22 12.50
C THR A 64 4.31 -13.48 11.28
N ARG A 65 3.90 -12.22 11.40
CA ARG A 65 3.24 -11.47 10.34
C ARG A 65 3.76 -10.04 10.23
N VAL A 66 3.69 -9.50 9.03
CA VAL A 66 3.80 -8.07 8.75
C VAL A 66 2.42 -7.54 8.38
N TYR A 67 2.02 -6.44 8.98
CA TYR A 67 0.74 -5.78 8.76
C TYR A 67 0.96 -4.47 8.01
N TYR A 68 0.15 -4.24 6.99
CA TYR A 68 0.10 -2.97 6.28
C TYR A 68 -1.29 -2.36 6.37
N GLY A 69 -1.36 -1.08 6.68
CA GLY A 69 -2.53 -0.25 6.44
C GLY A 69 -2.46 0.34 5.03
N SER A 70 -3.49 0.10 4.23
CA SER A 70 -3.69 0.73 2.92
C SER A 70 -4.65 1.91 3.02
N GLU A 71 -4.98 2.54 1.89
CA GLU A 71 -5.94 3.66 1.90
C GLU A 71 -7.36 3.25 2.36
N PHE A 72 -7.74 1.99 2.12
CA PHE A 72 -9.14 1.54 2.35
C PHE A 72 -9.26 0.47 3.43
N ALA A 73 -8.18 -0.25 3.73
CA ALA A 73 -8.24 -1.49 4.50
C ALA A 73 -6.85 -1.90 5.02
N MET A 74 -6.72 -3.13 5.50
CA MET A 74 -5.45 -3.68 5.97
C MET A 74 -5.17 -5.05 5.36
N ILE A 75 -3.88 -5.40 5.29
CA ILE A 75 -3.41 -6.73 4.89
C ILE A 75 -2.40 -7.23 5.92
N ALA A 76 -2.47 -8.52 6.24
CA ALA A 76 -1.46 -9.22 7.03
C ALA A 76 -0.75 -10.27 6.17
N ILE A 77 0.56 -10.15 6.05
CA ILE A 77 1.43 -11.00 5.23
C ILE A 77 2.21 -11.93 6.15
N SER A 78 2.20 -13.23 5.88
CA SER A 78 2.99 -14.21 6.64
C SER A 78 4.49 -14.02 6.38
N LYS A 79 5.28 -13.93 7.46
CA LYS A 79 6.75 -13.88 7.35
C LYS A 79 7.37 -15.20 6.90
N ALA A 80 6.67 -16.31 7.09
CA ALA A 80 7.13 -17.62 6.66
C ALA A 80 6.96 -17.84 5.15
N ASP A 81 5.83 -17.37 4.61
CA ASP A 81 5.44 -17.51 3.21
C ASP A 81 4.64 -16.28 2.78
N THR A 82 5.26 -15.41 1.99
CA THR A 82 4.65 -14.14 1.56
C THR A 82 3.48 -14.30 0.59
N SER A 83 3.20 -15.51 0.10
CA SER A 83 1.98 -15.79 -0.65
C SER A 83 0.74 -15.96 0.23
N GLN A 84 0.95 -16.22 1.53
CA GLN A 84 -0.12 -16.35 2.51
C GLN A 84 -0.47 -14.98 3.11
N VAL A 85 -1.66 -14.51 2.79
CA VAL A 85 -2.16 -13.22 3.22
C VAL A 85 -3.56 -13.31 3.79
N GLU A 86 -3.87 -12.39 4.69
CA GLU A 86 -5.22 -12.15 5.19
C GLU A 86 -5.58 -10.69 4.93
N PHE A 87 -6.79 -10.46 4.48
CA PHE A 87 -7.35 -9.14 4.22
C PHE A 87 -8.29 -8.76 5.35
N PHE A 88 -8.28 -7.49 5.72
CA PHE A 88 -9.14 -6.95 6.78
C PHE A 88 -9.76 -5.64 6.31
N SER A 89 -11.07 -5.60 6.34
CA SER A 89 -11.88 -4.45 5.97
C SER A 89 -13.01 -4.23 6.98
N LYS A 90 -13.89 -3.32 6.69
CA LYS A 90 -15.12 -3.15 7.49
C LYS A 90 -16.04 -4.37 7.43
N VAL A 91 -15.99 -5.15 6.35
CA VAL A 91 -16.78 -6.40 6.25
C VAL A 91 -16.22 -7.46 7.19
N ASP A 92 -14.91 -7.45 7.44
CA ASP A 92 -14.21 -8.37 8.34
C ASP A 92 -14.17 -7.89 9.80
N GLY A 93 -14.78 -6.73 10.08
CA GLY A 93 -14.97 -6.21 11.43
C GLY A 93 -14.14 -5.01 11.82
N LEU A 94 -13.36 -4.41 10.90
CA LEU A 94 -12.75 -3.11 11.18
C LEU A 94 -13.83 -2.04 11.33
N SER A 95 -13.65 -1.15 12.30
CA SER A 95 -14.64 -0.11 12.61
C SER A 95 -14.65 1.01 11.60
N ASP A 96 -13.51 1.25 10.91
CA ASP A 96 -13.40 2.36 9.97
C ASP A 96 -12.50 2.04 8.76
N VAL A 97 -12.33 3.04 7.88
CA VAL A 97 -11.45 3.02 6.70
C VAL A 97 -10.31 4.03 6.89
N LYS A 98 -9.29 3.96 6.05
CA LYS A 98 -8.10 4.83 6.06
C LYS A 98 -7.28 4.71 7.35
N PRO A 99 -6.75 3.50 7.65
CA PRO A 99 -5.73 3.38 8.68
C PRO A 99 -4.61 4.40 8.42
N SER A 100 -4.36 5.26 9.39
CA SER A 100 -3.34 6.31 9.27
C SER A 100 -2.03 5.94 9.96
N TRP A 101 -2.12 5.13 11.01
CA TRP A 101 -0.97 4.55 11.69
C TRP A 101 -1.36 3.22 12.34
N ILE A 102 -0.47 2.22 12.28
CA ILE A 102 -0.66 0.93 12.93
C ILE A 102 0.56 0.56 13.77
N ARG A 103 0.34 -0.13 14.88
CA ARG A 103 1.41 -0.61 15.76
C ARG A 103 0.99 -1.93 16.41
N TYR A 104 1.89 -2.91 16.40
CA TYR A 104 1.68 -4.14 17.15
C TYR A 104 2.32 -4.03 18.53
N HIS A 105 1.56 -4.36 19.56
CA HIS A 105 2.00 -4.40 20.95
C HIS A 105 2.24 -5.86 21.36
N GLU A 106 3.53 -6.25 21.40
CA GLU A 106 3.91 -7.65 21.62
C GLU A 106 3.49 -8.19 22.98
N PRO A 107 3.65 -7.48 24.12
CA PRO A 107 3.27 -8.03 25.43
C PRO A 107 1.80 -8.41 25.54
N LEU A 108 0.90 -7.63 24.97
CA LEU A 108 -0.55 -7.89 24.98
C LEU A 108 -1.04 -8.55 23.69
N LYS A 109 -0.15 -8.80 22.72
CA LYS A 109 -0.48 -9.38 21.40
C LYS A 109 -1.64 -8.67 20.71
N THR A 110 -1.65 -7.34 20.79
CA THR A 110 -2.70 -6.49 20.27
C THR A 110 -2.17 -5.65 19.12
N LEU A 111 -2.84 -5.68 17.98
CA LEU A 111 -2.62 -4.75 16.89
C LEU A 111 -3.50 -3.51 17.13
N ILE A 112 -2.85 -2.35 17.21
CA ILE A 112 -3.49 -1.06 17.41
C ILE A 112 -3.58 -0.40 16.03
N ILE A 113 -4.79 0.00 15.64
CA ILE A 113 -5.09 0.60 14.33
C ILE A 113 -5.67 1.98 14.58
N GLY A 114 -4.89 3.01 14.31
CA GLY A 114 -5.35 4.40 14.36
C GLY A 114 -5.81 4.87 12.98
N TYR A 115 -6.94 5.56 12.93
CA TYR A 115 -7.56 6.02 11.69
C TYR A 115 -7.42 7.52 11.47
N ALA A 116 -7.65 7.94 10.22
CA ALA A 116 -7.57 9.34 9.81
C ALA A 116 -8.61 10.26 10.48
N ASN A 117 -9.71 9.71 10.96
CA ASN A 117 -10.75 10.45 11.68
C ASN A 117 -10.58 10.42 13.21
N GLY A 118 -9.54 9.75 13.72
CA GLY A 118 -9.26 9.60 15.15
C GLY A 118 -9.92 8.38 15.80
N ASN A 119 -10.57 7.52 15.03
CA ASN A 119 -11.02 6.23 15.53
C ASN A 119 -9.82 5.31 15.81
N ILE A 120 -9.99 4.34 16.69
CA ILE A 120 -8.95 3.38 17.06
C ILE A 120 -9.59 1.99 17.17
N ASP A 121 -9.02 1.01 16.48
CA ASP A 121 -9.32 -0.39 16.70
C ASP A 121 -8.19 -1.08 17.48
N LEU A 122 -8.57 -1.90 18.42
CA LEU A 122 -7.71 -2.81 19.13
C LEU A 122 -8.05 -4.24 18.70
N MET A 123 -7.18 -4.84 17.88
CA MET A 123 -7.38 -6.18 17.33
C MET A 123 -6.50 -7.18 18.06
N ASP A 124 -7.11 -8.19 18.67
CA ASP A 124 -6.46 -9.32 19.33
C ASP A 124 -7.08 -10.65 18.88
N THR A 125 -6.75 -11.76 19.56
CA THR A 125 -7.31 -13.10 19.26
C THR A 125 -8.80 -13.22 19.53
N ASN A 126 -9.42 -12.26 20.23
CA ASN A 126 -10.86 -12.24 20.54
C ASN A 126 -11.66 -11.43 19.52
N GLY A 127 -10.97 -10.73 18.61
CA GLY A 127 -11.56 -9.88 17.58
C GLY A 127 -11.14 -8.42 17.67
N VAL A 128 -11.98 -7.54 17.14
CA VAL A 128 -11.76 -6.10 17.09
C VAL A 128 -12.60 -5.39 18.14
N THR A 129 -11.98 -4.48 18.87
CA THR A 129 -12.66 -3.57 19.81
C THR A 129 -12.48 -2.13 19.33
N ASP A 130 -13.59 -1.43 19.14
CA ASP A 130 -13.66 -0.03 18.73
C ASP A 130 -13.49 0.90 19.95
N VAL A 131 -12.56 1.86 19.87
CA VAL A 131 -12.33 2.95 20.83
C VAL A 131 -12.56 4.28 20.10
N ASN A 132 -13.77 4.79 20.17
CA ASN A 132 -14.24 5.91 19.34
C ASN A 132 -14.42 7.23 20.10
N ASP A 133 -13.83 7.37 21.28
CA ASP A 133 -13.97 8.54 22.15
C ASP A 133 -13.48 9.83 21.45
N ILE A 134 -12.38 9.78 20.69
CA ILE A 134 -11.86 10.95 19.95
C ILE A 134 -12.86 11.37 18.86
N VAL A 135 -13.43 10.41 18.13
CA VAL A 135 -14.42 10.68 17.08
C VAL A 135 -15.65 11.36 17.67
N ARG A 136 -16.14 10.83 18.79
CA ARG A 136 -17.36 11.34 19.47
C ARG A 136 -17.16 12.65 20.20
N ASN A 137 -15.92 13.00 20.53
CA ASN A 137 -15.63 14.26 21.23
C ASN A 137 -15.75 15.46 20.28
N THR A 138 -16.87 16.16 20.39
CA THR A 138 -17.17 17.36 19.57
C THR A 138 -16.40 18.60 20.01
N SER A 139 -15.73 18.58 21.16
CA SER A 139 -14.87 19.69 21.61
C SER A 139 -13.54 19.72 20.86
N ILE A 140 -13.10 18.58 20.32
CA ILE A 140 -11.91 18.50 19.48
C ILE A 140 -12.32 18.89 18.05
N GLN A 141 -11.82 20.03 17.60
CA GLN A 141 -12.08 20.57 16.27
C GLN A 141 -10.89 20.30 15.33
N GLY A 142 -11.17 20.20 14.03
CA GLY A 142 -10.14 20.01 13.00
C GLY A 142 -9.73 18.56 12.80
N ASP A 143 -8.47 18.37 12.39
CA ASP A 143 -7.90 17.04 12.06
C ASP A 143 -7.67 16.21 13.33
N LYS A 144 -8.29 15.03 13.37
CA LYS A 144 -8.21 14.07 14.50
C LYS A 144 -7.32 12.87 14.22
N ARG A 145 -6.66 12.83 13.10
CA ARG A 145 -5.82 11.73 12.61
C ARG A 145 -4.82 11.28 13.68
N ILE A 146 -4.67 9.97 13.82
CA ILE A 146 -3.54 9.39 14.55
C ILE A 146 -2.31 9.45 13.66
N THR A 147 -1.28 10.19 14.07
CA THR A 147 -0.06 10.43 13.28
C THR A 147 1.10 9.54 13.66
N ASN A 148 1.09 9.01 14.90
CA ASN A 148 2.09 8.05 15.39
C ASN A 148 1.54 7.33 16.61
N ILE A 149 2.03 6.12 16.87
CA ILE A 149 1.71 5.30 18.05
C ILE A 149 3.04 4.81 18.64
N TYR A 150 3.34 5.24 19.87
CA TYR A 150 4.44 4.74 20.64
C TYR A 150 3.94 3.67 21.63
N THR A 151 4.66 2.57 21.71
CA THR A 151 4.44 1.48 22.66
C THR A 151 5.75 1.11 23.37
N ASP A 152 5.65 0.70 24.62
CA ASP A 152 6.70 0.00 25.36
C ASP A 152 6.13 -1.30 25.94
N ASP A 153 6.79 -1.89 26.92
CA ASP A 153 6.31 -3.15 27.55
C ASP A 153 5.09 -2.95 28.48
N GLY A 154 4.72 -1.70 28.75
CA GLY A 154 3.56 -1.37 29.59
C GLY A 154 2.24 -1.38 28.81
N SER A 155 1.11 -1.34 29.54
CA SER A 155 -0.23 -1.29 28.92
C SER A 155 -0.59 0.09 28.35
N ASN A 156 0.09 1.15 28.76
CA ASN A 156 -0.15 2.50 28.25
C ASN A 156 0.52 2.72 26.92
N ILE A 157 -0.27 3.07 25.90
CA ILE A 157 0.24 3.53 24.61
C ILE A 157 0.08 5.03 24.47
N TYR A 158 0.93 5.63 23.64
CA TYR A 158 0.96 7.07 23.43
C TYR A 158 0.63 7.38 21.98
N LEU A 159 -0.47 8.11 21.79
CA LEU A 159 -1.04 8.44 20.48
C LEU A 159 -0.72 9.89 20.14
N SER A 160 0.06 10.09 19.11
CA SER A 160 0.33 11.42 18.55
C SER A 160 -0.80 11.85 17.62
N THR A 161 -1.25 13.09 17.75
CA THR A 161 -2.32 13.67 16.93
C THR A 161 -2.02 15.13 16.59
N PRO A 162 -2.70 15.75 15.60
CA PRO A 162 -2.55 17.17 15.32
C PRO A 162 -2.94 18.10 16.47
N PHE A 163 -3.74 17.63 17.43
CA PHE A 163 -4.19 18.43 18.56
C PHE A 163 -3.50 18.11 19.89
N GLY A 164 -2.67 17.05 19.95
CA GLY A 164 -1.97 16.70 21.17
C GLY A 164 -1.47 15.26 21.26
N LEU A 165 -1.00 14.92 22.46
CA LEU A 165 -0.59 13.58 22.86
C LEU A 165 -1.64 12.98 23.79
N LEU A 166 -2.12 11.77 23.48
CA LEU A 166 -3.07 11.05 24.30
C LEU A 166 -2.44 9.77 24.85
N VAL A 167 -2.82 9.40 26.05
CA VAL A 167 -2.41 8.15 26.69
C VAL A 167 -3.62 7.25 26.79
N LEU A 168 -3.59 6.08 26.13
CA LEU A 168 -4.62 5.06 26.17
C LEU A 168 -4.07 3.81 26.86
N ASP A 169 -4.77 3.33 27.89
CA ASP A 169 -4.45 2.05 28.52
C ASP A 169 -5.16 0.92 27.75
N LEU A 170 -4.37 -0.03 27.24
CA LEU A 170 -4.86 -1.13 26.41
C LEU A 170 -5.68 -2.16 27.21
N VAL A 171 -5.48 -2.27 28.53
CA VAL A 171 -6.20 -3.25 29.37
C VAL A 171 -7.58 -2.73 29.73
N SER A 172 -7.65 -1.50 30.25
CA SER A 172 -8.94 -0.85 30.56
C SER A 172 -9.65 -0.30 29.33
N ARG A 173 -8.91 -0.09 28.22
CA ARG A 173 -9.40 0.54 26.99
C ARG A 173 -9.91 1.97 27.22
N GLN A 174 -9.26 2.68 28.14
CA GLN A 174 -9.65 4.03 28.53
C GLN A 174 -8.49 5.01 28.40
N PHE A 175 -8.81 6.23 27.98
CA PHE A 175 -7.84 7.31 27.99
C PHE A 175 -7.51 7.70 29.43
N GLN A 176 -6.20 7.76 29.72
CA GLN A 176 -5.68 8.10 31.04
C GLN A 176 -5.34 9.57 31.16
N SER A 177 -4.78 10.17 30.09
CA SER A 177 -4.47 11.59 30.03
C SER A 177 -4.45 12.12 28.60
N THR A 178 -4.55 13.45 28.47
CA THR A 178 -4.43 14.14 27.19
C THR A 178 -3.66 15.44 27.38
N VAL A 179 -2.56 15.58 26.65
CA VAL A 179 -1.77 16.81 26.57
C VAL A 179 -2.16 17.56 25.32
N PHE A 180 -2.94 18.61 25.44
CA PHE A 180 -3.27 19.46 24.29
C PHE A 180 -2.07 20.37 23.95
N THR A 181 -1.66 20.35 22.69
CA THR A 181 -0.52 21.14 22.20
C THR A 181 -0.95 22.24 21.26
N THR A 182 -0.12 23.28 21.13
CA THR A 182 -0.37 24.40 20.22
C THR A 182 0.05 24.09 18.77
N SER A 183 0.78 22.97 18.56
CA SER A 183 1.29 22.53 17.27
C SER A 183 1.08 21.03 17.13
N PRO A 184 0.93 20.49 15.89
CA PRO A 184 0.77 19.07 15.66
C PRO A 184 1.89 18.22 16.26
N VAL A 185 1.49 17.17 16.99
CA VAL A 185 2.43 16.16 17.50
C VAL A 185 2.74 15.17 16.38
N LYS A 186 4.04 14.95 16.16
CA LYS A 186 4.56 14.06 15.11
C LYS A 186 5.01 12.71 15.66
N ALA A 187 5.70 12.71 16.82
CA ALA A 187 6.20 11.50 17.46
C ALA A 187 6.43 11.73 18.95
N PHE A 188 6.46 10.62 19.68
CA PHE A 188 6.74 10.57 21.12
C PHE A 188 7.72 9.44 21.42
N THR A 189 8.56 9.60 22.44
CA THR A 189 9.39 8.54 22.99
C THR A 189 9.74 8.79 24.44
N LYS A 190 10.20 7.75 25.14
CA LYS A 190 10.76 7.80 26.49
C LYS A 190 12.26 7.55 26.44
N TYR A 191 13.03 8.34 27.17
CA TYR A 191 14.48 8.16 27.27
C TYR A 191 15.00 8.60 28.63
N GLN A 192 15.75 7.73 29.30
CA GLN A 192 16.36 7.98 30.61
C GLN A 192 15.40 8.58 31.65
N GLY A 193 14.17 8.04 31.71
CA GLY A 193 13.14 8.48 32.64
C GLY A 193 12.41 9.76 32.24
N LYS A 194 12.79 10.42 31.16
CA LYS A 194 12.12 11.60 30.61
C LYS A 194 11.28 11.23 29.38
N TYR A 195 10.32 12.08 29.08
CA TYR A 195 9.47 12.01 27.89
C TYR A 195 9.92 13.05 26.86
N TYR A 196 9.92 12.68 25.60
CA TYR A 196 10.29 13.57 24.49
C TYR A 196 9.16 13.58 23.45
N LEU A 197 8.80 14.78 23.03
CA LEU A 197 7.69 15.06 22.14
C LEU A 197 8.17 15.89 20.94
N ALA A 198 8.16 15.30 19.77
CA ALA A 198 8.40 16.00 18.51
C ALA A 198 7.13 16.69 18.06
N VAL A 199 7.15 18.01 17.97
CA VAL A 199 6.05 18.80 17.45
C VAL A 199 6.54 19.74 16.35
N GLU A 200 5.63 20.25 15.55
CA GLU A 200 5.97 21.22 14.49
C GLU A 200 6.64 22.48 15.04
N GLY A 201 6.40 22.83 16.31
CA GLY A 201 7.06 23.90 17.04
C GLY A 201 8.40 23.57 17.66
N GLY A 202 8.97 22.35 17.46
CA GLY A 202 10.26 21.88 17.97
C GLY A 202 10.16 20.65 18.85
N LEU A 203 11.28 20.24 19.40
CA LEU A 203 11.37 19.11 20.33
C LEU A 203 11.14 19.61 21.77
N HIS A 204 10.27 18.94 22.52
CA HIS A 204 9.99 19.24 23.92
C HIS A 204 10.32 18.03 24.81
N SER A 205 10.71 18.29 26.04
CA SER A 205 10.95 17.25 27.04
C SER A 205 10.11 17.51 28.30
N TYR A 206 9.68 16.43 28.94
CA TYR A 206 8.99 16.45 30.23
C TYR A 206 9.66 15.46 31.19
N ASP A 207 9.84 15.91 32.43
CA ASP A 207 10.36 15.06 33.49
C ASP A 207 9.21 14.63 34.41
N PRO A 208 8.82 13.35 34.43
CA PRO A 208 7.75 12.86 35.30
C PRO A 208 8.03 13.04 36.81
N LEU A 209 9.30 13.20 37.16
CA LEU A 209 9.72 13.41 38.57
C LEU A 209 9.71 14.90 38.96
N SER A 210 9.40 15.80 38.02
CA SER A 210 9.38 17.25 38.29
C SER A 210 8.28 17.68 39.26
N GLY A 211 7.24 16.85 39.42
CA GLY A 211 6.03 17.19 40.18
C GLY A 211 5.05 18.11 39.42
N ASN A 212 5.37 18.47 38.18
CA ASN A 212 4.49 19.25 37.32
C ASN A 212 3.39 18.37 36.71
N ILE A 213 2.33 19.00 36.25
CA ILE A 213 1.18 18.32 35.63
C ILE A 213 1.52 18.00 34.17
N ILE A 214 1.48 16.74 33.77
CA ILE A 214 1.83 16.28 32.42
C ILE A 214 0.86 16.87 31.36
N GLU A 215 -0.41 17.00 31.70
CA GLU A 215 -1.47 17.51 30.84
C GLU A 215 -1.30 18.99 30.49
N ASP A 216 -0.58 19.73 31.32
CA ASP A 216 -0.22 21.13 31.04
C ASP A 216 1.01 21.20 30.13
N PHE A 217 0.79 21.52 28.85
CA PHE A 217 1.88 21.63 27.88
C PHE A 217 2.92 22.70 28.25
N SER A 218 2.58 23.69 29.08
CA SER A 218 3.55 24.65 29.60
C SER A 218 4.58 24.05 30.53
N SER A 219 4.32 22.86 31.07
CA SER A 219 5.27 22.04 31.87
C SER A 219 6.31 21.31 31.01
N TRP A 220 6.09 21.24 29.71
CA TRP A 220 7.01 20.63 28.75
C TRP A 220 8.04 21.67 28.30
N VAL A 221 9.29 21.40 28.55
CA VAL A 221 10.40 22.31 28.27
C VAL A 221 10.87 22.11 26.84
N LYS A 222 10.88 23.19 26.05
CA LYS A 222 11.47 23.16 24.72
C LYS A 222 12.98 22.86 24.82
N VAL A 223 13.44 21.87 24.09
CA VAL A 223 14.83 21.47 24.05
C VAL A 223 15.63 22.51 23.28
N VAL A 224 16.74 22.95 23.85
CA VAL A 224 17.70 23.84 23.18
C VAL A 224 18.68 22.95 22.41
N VAL A 225 18.80 23.21 21.09
CA VAL A 225 19.75 22.49 20.22
C VAL A 225 20.86 23.48 19.84
N PRO A 226 22.11 23.17 20.22
CA PRO A 226 23.24 24.06 19.90
C PRO A 226 23.36 24.32 18.41
N GLY A 227 23.56 25.58 18.06
CA GLY A 227 23.71 26.00 16.65
C GLY A 227 22.41 26.25 15.90
N LEU A 228 21.25 25.88 16.45
CA LEU A 228 19.96 26.17 15.85
C LEU A 228 19.30 27.44 16.44
N PRO A 229 18.45 28.13 15.66
CA PRO A 229 17.63 29.21 16.18
C PRO A 229 16.62 28.70 17.22
N ALA A 230 16.07 29.59 18.03
CA ALA A 230 15.03 29.24 19.01
C ALA A 230 13.75 28.66 18.38
N GLN A 231 13.50 28.95 17.13
CA GLN A 231 12.39 28.38 16.35
C GLN A 231 12.95 27.36 15.36
N TYR A 232 12.60 26.12 15.54
CA TYR A 232 12.90 24.99 14.69
C TYR A 232 11.73 23.98 14.74
N SER A 233 11.62 23.10 13.79
CA SER A 233 10.61 22.03 13.76
C SER A 233 11.22 20.68 14.16
N SER A 234 10.39 19.76 14.68
CA SER A 234 10.82 18.37 14.91
C SER A 234 9.78 17.42 14.30
N GLN A 235 10.26 16.53 13.40
CA GLN A 235 9.42 15.64 12.61
C GLN A 235 9.31 14.25 13.22
N SER A 236 10.33 13.80 13.95
CA SER A 236 10.40 12.47 14.55
C SER A 236 11.32 12.44 15.75
N VAL A 237 11.08 11.50 16.66
CA VAL A 237 11.96 11.21 17.79
C VAL A 237 11.85 9.74 18.14
N ALA A 238 12.99 9.05 18.35
CA ALA A 238 13.02 7.64 18.71
C ALA A 238 14.29 7.28 19.47
N VAL A 239 14.24 6.19 20.23
CA VAL A 239 15.40 5.60 20.89
C VAL A 239 15.82 4.34 20.14
N TYR A 240 17.11 4.26 19.83
CA TYR A 240 17.72 3.08 19.23
C TYR A 240 19.03 2.74 19.94
N LYS A 241 19.16 1.51 20.44
CA LYS A 241 20.35 1.03 21.18
C LYS A 241 20.82 2.02 22.25
N ASP A 242 19.89 2.44 23.10
CA ASP A 242 20.14 3.38 24.21
C ASP A 242 20.64 4.78 23.80
N ILE A 243 20.47 5.16 22.54
CA ILE A 243 20.73 6.52 22.04
C ILE A 243 19.42 7.14 21.58
N LEU A 244 19.17 8.38 21.97
CA LEU A 244 18.03 9.16 21.54
C LEU A 244 18.36 9.91 20.25
N TYR A 245 17.53 9.73 19.22
CA TYR A 245 17.63 10.41 17.94
C TYR A 245 16.41 11.31 17.72
N ALA A 246 16.62 12.42 17.03
CA ALA A 246 15.53 13.33 16.64
C ALA A 246 15.72 13.83 15.21
N GLY A 247 14.60 13.91 14.46
CA GLY A 247 14.51 14.64 13.20
C GLY A 247 14.24 16.10 13.50
N ILE A 248 15.13 17.00 13.13
CA ILE A 248 15.04 18.43 13.42
C ILE A 248 15.35 19.20 12.14
N ASP A 249 14.41 20.07 11.70
CA ASP A 249 14.48 20.89 10.47
C ASP A 249 14.87 20.07 9.21
N GLY A 250 14.47 18.79 9.18
CA GLY A 250 14.73 17.89 8.06
C GLY A 250 15.99 17.06 8.19
N ASP A 251 16.80 17.25 9.22
CA ASP A 251 18.06 16.57 9.46
C ASP A 251 18.01 15.64 10.67
N LEU A 252 18.94 14.69 10.74
CA LEU A 252 19.07 13.76 11.84
C LEU A 252 20.05 14.29 12.89
N TYR A 253 19.57 14.35 14.12
CA TYR A 253 20.34 14.68 15.32
C TYR A 253 20.38 13.50 16.27
N LYS A 254 21.43 13.38 17.07
CA LYS A 254 21.52 12.44 18.19
C LYS A 254 21.82 13.14 19.50
N PHE A 255 21.33 12.57 20.59
CA PHE A 255 21.59 13.06 21.92
C PHE A 255 22.91 12.48 22.44
N ASP A 256 23.86 13.34 22.77
CA ASP A 256 25.16 12.97 23.30
C ASP A 256 25.58 13.98 24.37
N GLN A 257 26.13 13.49 25.50
CA GLN A 257 26.62 14.29 26.61
C GLN A 257 25.66 15.39 27.13
N GLY A 258 24.36 15.16 27.04
CA GLY A 258 23.34 16.08 27.55
C GLY A 258 22.75 17.04 26.57
N GLU A 259 23.17 17.02 25.32
CA GLU A 259 22.65 17.89 24.24
C GLU A 259 22.44 17.15 22.93
N PHE A 260 21.61 17.72 22.03
CA PHE A 260 21.47 17.19 20.67
C PHE A 260 22.55 17.76 19.79
N ILE A 261 23.29 16.89 19.12
CA ILE A 261 24.31 17.22 18.13
C ILE A 261 23.85 16.80 16.74
N PHE A 262 24.18 17.60 15.74
CA PHE A 262 23.96 17.24 14.33
C PHE A 262 24.65 15.91 14.01
N TRP A 263 23.94 15.03 13.30
CA TRP A 263 24.47 13.71 13.01
C TRP A 263 24.55 13.40 11.52
N HIS A 264 23.45 13.62 10.78
CA HIS A 264 23.42 13.28 9.36
C HIS A 264 22.38 14.09 8.61
N GLU A 265 22.70 14.41 7.36
CA GLU A 265 21.80 15.00 6.37
C GLU A 265 21.95 14.30 5.02
N ILE A 266 20.92 14.37 4.18
CA ILE A 266 21.00 14.06 2.75
C ILE A 266 20.67 15.35 2.01
N PRO A 267 21.61 16.03 1.32
CA PRO A 267 21.35 17.31 0.69
C PRO A 267 20.19 17.26 -0.30
N GLY A 268 19.22 18.17 -0.15
CA GLY A 268 18.00 18.25 -0.98
C GLY A 268 16.90 17.27 -0.55
N TYR A 269 17.01 16.70 0.65
CA TYR A 269 16.01 15.81 1.25
C TYR A 269 15.69 16.24 2.67
N SER A 270 14.44 16.04 3.06
CA SER A 270 13.97 16.28 4.42
C SER A 270 13.59 14.98 5.12
N LEU A 271 14.08 14.78 6.34
CA LEU A 271 13.75 13.63 7.19
C LEU A 271 12.24 13.57 7.48
N THR A 272 11.67 12.38 7.36
CA THR A 272 10.22 12.13 7.57
C THR A 272 9.95 11.22 8.75
N PHE A 273 10.76 10.18 8.95
CA PHE A 273 10.60 9.26 10.07
C PHE A 273 11.95 8.72 10.58
N ILE A 274 11.93 8.27 11.80
CA ILE A 274 13.00 7.46 12.42
C ILE A 274 12.35 6.17 12.91
N SER A 275 12.82 5.02 12.42
CA SER A 275 12.35 3.70 12.81
C SER A 275 13.46 2.94 13.54
N PRO A 276 13.28 2.63 14.83
CA PRO A 276 14.19 1.80 15.60
C PRO A 276 13.87 0.31 15.51
N GLU A 277 12.97 -0.10 14.63
CA GLU A 277 12.43 -1.45 14.55
C GLU A 277 13.30 -2.38 13.71
N GLY A 278 14.32 -2.97 14.34
CA GLY A 278 15.22 -3.92 13.70
C GLY A 278 16.65 -3.87 14.24
N GLN A 279 17.55 -4.50 13.50
CA GLN A 279 18.98 -4.49 13.81
C GLN A 279 19.66 -3.17 13.43
N ASN A 280 19.04 -2.44 12.48
CA ASN A 280 19.50 -1.15 11.99
C ASN A 280 18.50 -0.04 12.36
N LEU A 281 19.02 1.14 12.67
CA LEU A 281 18.20 2.35 12.70
C LEU A 281 17.90 2.73 11.26
N MET A 282 16.62 2.85 10.92
CA MET A 282 16.18 3.30 9.60
C MET A 282 15.64 4.72 9.68
N VAL A 283 16.08 5.57 8.76
CA VAL A 283 15.66 6.97 8.69
C VAL A 283 15.16 7.25 7.28
N GLY A 284 13.91 7.68 7.17
CA GLY A 284 13.28 8.02 5.90
C GLY A 284 13.49 9.48 5.53
N PHE A 285 13.66 9.73 4.23
CA PHE A 285 13.86 11.06 3.67
C PHE A 285 13.00 11.25 2.42
N TRP A 286 12.31 12.37 2.33
CA TRP A 286 11.63 12.81 1.12
C TRP A 286 12.50 13.79 0.36
N CYS A 287 12.43 13.70 -0.96
CA CYS A 287 13.09 14.64 -1.84
C CYS A 287 12.31 15.96 -1.92
N ASP A 288 12.94 17.06 -1.55
CA ASP A 288 12.32 18.40 -1.54
C ASP A 288 11.92 18.87 -2.95
N ALA A 289 12.63 18.42 -3.99
CA ALA A 289 12.32 18.71 -5.39
C ALA A 289 11.30 17.74 -6.03
N GLY A 290 10.70 16.82 -5.25
CA GLY A 290 9.73 15.85 -5.74
C GLY A 290 10.36 14.63 -6.46
N CYS A 291 11.66 14.41 -6.30
CA CYS A 291 12.34 13.18 -6.75
C CYS A 291 12.05 12.00 -5.79
N ILE A 292 12.66 10.87 -6.07
CA ILE A 292 12.45 9.63 -5.29
C ILE A 292 13.02 9.79 -3.88
N GLY A 293 12.20 9.49 -2.88
CA GLY A 293 12.61 9.45 -1.48
C GLY A 293 13.55 8.27 -1.18
N LYS A 294 14.17 8.31 -0.01
CA LYS A 294 15.20 7.35 0.39
C LYS A 294 14.99 6.86 1.81
N VAL A 295 15.56 5.70 2.14
CA VAL A 295 15.73 5.23 3.50
C VAL A 295 17.22 5.02 3.75
N ALA A 296 17.75 5.70 4.76
CA ALA A 296 19.12 5.55 5.23
C ALA A 296 19.19 4.53 6.37
N TYR A 297 20.30 3.79 6.45
CA TYR A 297 20.52 2.74 7.42
C TYR A 297 21.73 3.04 8.26
N PHE A 298 21.60 2.93 9.59
CA PHE A 298 22.67 3.14 10.54
C PHE A 298 22.81 1.92 11.43
N ASN A 299 24.04 1.43 11.57
CA ASN A 299 24.39 0.39 12.53
C ASN A 299 25.47 0.90 13.46
N ASN A 300 25.22 0.88 14.77
CA ASN A 300 26.15 1.41 15.77
C ASN A 300 26.68 2.82 15.44
N ASP A 301 25.76 3.72 15.07
CA ASP A 301 26.09 5.09 14.66
C ASP A 301 26.91 5.22 13.37
N ILE A 302 27.08 4.17 12.60
CA ILE A 302 27.75 4.21 11.30
C ILE A 302 26.70 4.24 10.22
N PHE A 303 26.73 5.26 9.37
CA PHE A 303 25.95 5.29 8.14
C PHE A 303 26.43 4.19 7.19
N TRP A 304 25.53 3.32 6.76
CA TRP A 304 25.88 2.21 5.91
C TRP A 304 25.48 2.40 4.47
N HIS A 305 24.24 2.82 4.25
CA HIS A 305 23.68 2.81 2.92
C HIS A 305 22.37 3.60 2.88
N GLU A 306 22.03 4.12 1.71
CA GLU A 306 20.69 4.63 1.39
C GLU A 306 20.08 3.82 0.28
N ASN A 307 18.80 3.46 0.41
CA ASN A 307 18.04 2.77 -0.61
C ASN A 307 16.98 3.70 -1.17
N GLY A 308 16.83 3.74 -2.48
CA GLY A 308 15.89 4.61 -3.19
C GLY A 308 15.25 3.88 -4.35
N ILE A 309 15.52 4.27 -5.54
CA ILE A 309 14.84 4.03 -6.83
C ILE A 309 14.10 2.68 -7.05
N TYR A 310 14.50 1.61 -6.37
CA TYR A 310 13.89 0.29 -6.51
C TYR A 310 12.99 -0.12 -5.34
N CYS A 311 13.12 0.55 -4.18
CA CYS A 311 12.41 0.19 -2.97
C CYS A 311 11.42 1.25 -2.52
N THR A 312 11.71 2.51 -2.77
CA THR A 312 10.95 3.64 -2.25
C THR A 312 10.61 4.66 -3.33
N TYR A 313 9.48 5.33 -3.14
CA TYR A 313 9.10 6.53 -3.87
C TYR A 313 8.89 7.71 -2.90
N ARG A 314 7.99 7.53 -1.96
CA ARG A 314 7.76 8.43 -0.82
C ARG A 314 7.60 7.58 0.44
N PRO A 315 8.71 7.16 1.05
CA PRO A 315 8.64 6.28 2.21
C PRO A 315 8.00 7.00 3.40
N SER A 316 6.99 6.37 3.97
CA SER A 316 6.29 6.84 5.17
C SER A 316 6.74 6.13 6.43
N TYR A 317 7.21 4.88 6.31
CA TYR A 317 7.83 4.10 7.39
C TYR A 317 8.57 2.89 6.82
N ALA A 318 9.42 2.27 7.63
CA ALA A 318 10.07 0.99 7.31
C ALA A 318 10.34 0.21 8.59
N ILE A 319 10.28 -1.12 8.50
CA ILE A 319 10.64 -2.02 9.60
C ILE A 319 11.58 -3.11 9.10
N GLU A 320 12.45 -3.62 9.98
CA GLU A 320 13.29 -4.77 9.70
C GLU A 320 12.81 -5.95 10.55
N ASP A 321 12.59 -7.11 9.91
CA ASP A 321 12.17 -8.31 10.62
C ASP A 321 13.36 -9.10 11.19
N GLU A 322 13.06 -10.15 11.93
CA GLU A 322 14.06 -11.01 12.60
C GLU A 322 14.99 -11.75 11.63
N LYS A 323 14.63 -11.81 10.33
CA LYS A 323 15.46 -12.37 9.26
C LYS A 323 16.32 -11.31 8.57
N GLY A 324 16.22 -10.05 8.97
CA GLY A 324 16.90 -8.92 8.35
C GLY A 324 16.23 -8.43 7.06
N ARG A 325 15.02 -8.88 6.76
CA ARG A 325 14.24 -8.35 5.63
C ARG A 325 13.63 -7.00 6.00
N ILE A 326 13.64 -6.08 5.04
CA ILE A 326 13.14 -4.73 5.24
C ILE A 326 11.82 -4.57 4.49
N TRP A 327 10.80 -4.16 5.20
CA TRP A 327 9.45 -3.96 4.72
C TRP A 327 9.13 -2.47 4.71
N TYR A 328 8.77 -1.94 3.55
CA TYR A 328 8.57 -0.50 3.35
C TYR A 328 7.09 -0.17 3.29
N ALA A 329 6.67 0.80 4.08
CA ALA A 329 5.43 1.55 3.84
C ALA A 329 5.77 2.74 2.95
N ASP A 330 5.09 2.81 1.79
CA ASP A 330 5.42 3.76 0.74
C ASP A 330 4.17 4.14 -0.07
N GLU A 331 4.24 5.21 -0.83
CA GLU A 331 3.19 5.60 -1.78
C GLU A 331 3.16 4.75 -3.06
N PHE A 332 4.12 3.87 -3.27
CA PHE A 332 4.03 2.90 -4.37
C PHE A 332 2.77 2.05 -4.25
N PRO A 333 2.13 1.74 -5.37
CA PRO A 333 0.92 0.92 -5.37
C PRO A 333 1.17 -0.59 -5.19
N GLU A 334 2.35 -0.98 -4.73
CA GLU A 334 2.77 -2.36 -4.49
C GLU A 334 3.54 -2.44 -3.18
N PHE A 335 3.42 -3.58 -2.48
CA PHE A 335 4.24 -3.82 -1.30
C PHE A 335 5.67 -4.12 -1.71
N ARG A 336 6.62 -3.55 -0.98
CA ARG A 336 8.04 -3.69 -1.25
C ARG A 336 8.74 -4.35 -0.08
N VAL A 337 9.54 -5.38 -0.36
CA VAL A 337 10.37 -6.06 0.63
C VAL A 337 11.77 -6.30 0.07
N ALA A 338 12.81 -5.88 0.81
CA ALA A 338 14.19 -6.21 0.51
C ALA A 338 14.66 -7.35 1.40
N GLN A 339 15.47 -8.26 0.87
CA GLN A 339 16.04 -9.35 1.66
C GLN A 339 17.06 -8.86 2.69
N ASN A 340 17.66 -7.72 2.44
CA ASN A 340 18.50 -6.92 3.36
C ASN A 340 18.67 -5.52 2.75
N HIS A 341 19.32 -4.62 3.47
CA HIS A 341 19.51 -3.22 3.05
C HIS A 341 20.44 -3.01 1.83
N PHE A 342 21.09 -4.06 1.31
CA PHE A 342 21.92 -3.99 0.10
C PHE A 342 21.24 -4.57 -1.14
N THR A 343 20.10 -5.25 -1.00
CA THR A 343 19.42 -5.90 -2.13
C THR A 343 18.31 -5.02 -2.70
N PRO A 344 18.04 -5.11 -4.01
CA PRO A 344 16.82 -4.58 -4.58
C PRO A 344 15.57 -5.17 -3.91
N CYS A 345 14.47 -4.44 -3.98
CA CYS A 345 13.21 -4.91 -3.42
C CYS A 345 12.47 -5.85 -4.36
N ASP A 346 11.96 -6.92 -3.78
CA ASP A 346 10.92 -7.72 -4.37
C ASP A 346 9.58 -6.96 -4.32
N ARG A 347 8.75 -7.16 -5.34
CA ARG A 347 7.39 -6.63 -5.41
C ARG A 347 6.42 -7.72 -5.01
N LEU A 348 5.58 -7.43 -4.02
CA LEU A 348 4.51 -8.33 -3.63
C LEU A 348 3.19 -7.78 -4.17
N THR A 349 2.56 -8.56 -5.05
CA THR A 349 1.26 -8.24 -5.64
C THR A 349 0.25 -9.33 -5.31
N TYR A 350 -0.98 -8.93 -5.02
CA TYR A 350 -2.06 -9.83 -4.65
C TYR A 350 -3.24 -9.65 -5.60
N ASN A 351 -4.14 -10.63 -5.60
CA ASN A 351 -5.30 -10.64 -6.48
C ASN A 351 -6.37 -9.63 -6.04
N THR A 352 -6.09 -8.36 -6.28
CA THR A 352 -6.97 -7.23 -5.94
C THR A 352 -6.95 -6.20 -7.08
N PRO A 353 -7.94 -5.30 -7.19
CA PRO A 353 -7.84 -4.14 -8.08
C PRO A 353 -6.57 -3.34 -7.79
N TYR A 354 -6.00 -2.75 -8.83
CA TYR A 354 -4.76 -1.96 -8.69
C TYR A 354 -4.96 -0.68 -7.87
N SER A 355 -6.07 0.02 -8.08
CA SER A 355 -6.45 1.20 -7.31
C SER A 355 -7.97 1.28 -7.11
N GLY A 356 -8.42 2.24 -6.28
CA GLY A 356 -9.83 2.55 -6.07
C GLY A 356 -10.43 3.49 -7.12
N ASN A 357 -9.67 3.86 -8.14
CA ASN A 357 -10.14 4.76 -9.18
C ASN A 357 -11.02 4.00 -10.18
N VAL A 358 -12.25 4.47 -10.37
CA VAL A 358 -13.23 3.91 -11.30
C VAL A 358 -13.98 5.05 -11.96
N SER A 359 -14.00 5.11 -13.29
CA SER A 359 -14.78 6.06 -14.07
C SER A 359 -15.89 5.41 -14.88
N GLU A 360 -15.68 4.18 -15.31
CA GLU A 360 -16.66 3.40 -16.07
C GLU A 360 -16.46 1.91 -15.84
N MET A 361 -17.56 1.17 -15.86
CA MET A 361 -17.57 -0.29 -15.77
C MET A 361 -18.51 -0.86 -16.80
N GLU A 362 -18.06 -1.93 -17.47
CA GLU A 362 -18.84 -2.70 -18.43
C GLU A 362 -18.74 -4.19 -18.13
N VAL A 363 -19.77 -4.95 -18.45
CA VAL A 363 -19.80 -6.40 -18.28
C VAL A 363 -20.12 -7.09 -19.59
N LYS A 364 -19.25 -8.00 -20.01
CA LYS A 364 -19.51 -8.91 -21.15
C LYS A 364 -19.17 -10.35 -20.73
N GLU A 365 -20.13 -11.27 -20.93
CA GLU A 365 -19.93 -12.72 -20.69
C GLU A 365 -19.41 -13.07 -19.28
N GLY A 366 -19.80 -12.25 -18.29
CA GLY A 366 -19.42 -12.45 -16.90
C GLY A 366 -18.03 -11.92 -16.52
N VAL A 367 -17.32 -11.29 -17.45
CA VAL A 367 -16.11 -10.52 -17.18
C VAL A 367 -16.49 -9.06 -16.97
N LEU A 368 -15.99 -8.48 -15.87
CA LEU A 368 -16.08 -7.06 -15.58
C LEU A 368 -14.88 -6.34 -16.18
N TYR A 369 -15.11 -5.24 -16.87
CA TYR A 369 -14.12 -4.34 -17.45
C TYR A 369 -14.21 -2.99 -16.75
N VAL A 370 -13.08 -2.41 -16.32
CA VAL A 370 -13.06 -1.19 -15.51
C VAL A 370 -12.05 -0.18 -16.08
N ALA A 371 -12.51 1.01 -16.40
CA ALA A 371 -11.67 2.17 -16.72
C ALA A 371 -11.41 2.97 -15.43
N THR A 372 -10.15 3.39 -15.22
CA THR A 372 -9.73 4.02 -13.96
C THR A 372 -9.94 5.53 -13.91
N GLY A 373 -10.27 6.16 -15.04
CA GLY A 373 -10.51 7.59 -15.11
C GLY A 373 -9.26 8.42 -15.35
N GLY A 374 -9.35 9.69 -15.02
CA GLY A 374 -8.26 10.65 -15.22
C GLY A 374 -8.72 12.02 -15.69
N ALA A 375 -10.02 12.30 -15.63
CA ALA A 375 -10.60 13.62 -15.78
C ALA A 375 -11.21 14.07 -14.44
N SER A 376 -10.94 15.31 -14.02
CA SER A 376 -11.56 15.92 -12.86
C SER A 376 -13.03 16.31 -13.17
N GLU A 377 -13.79 16.74 -12.17
CA GLU A 377 -15.15 17.30 -12.33
C GLU A 377 -15.20 18.48 -13.30
N SER A 378 -14.11 19.25 -13.41
CA SER A 378 -13.94 20.34 -14.37
C SER A 378 -13.33 19.92 -15.70
N TYR A 379 -13.26 18.61 -15.99
CA TYR A 379 -12.63 18.03 -17.18
C TYR A 379 -11.14 18.37 -17.35
N GLY A 380 -10.42 18.66 -16.27
CA GLY A 380 -8.96 18.79 -16.24
C GLY A 380 -8.28 17.43 -16.18
N TYR A 381 -7.06 17.34 -16.69
CA TYR A 381 -6.24 16.12 -16.61
C TYR A 381 -5.84 15.80 -15.17
N GLN A 382 -5.85 14.51 -14.83
CA GLN A 382 -5.38 14.02 -13.54
C GLN A 382 -4.04 13.28 -13.63
N SER A 383 -3.51 13.06 -14.84
CA SER A 383 -2.29 12.27 -15.11
C SER A 383 -2.36 10.86 -14.49
N ASN A 384 -3.57 10.28 -14.49
CA ASN A 384 -3.80 8.94 -13.96
C ASN A 384 -3.08 7.90 -14.83
N ARG A 385 -2.30 7.03 -14.18
CA ARG A 385 -1.48 5.98 -14.78
C ARG A 385 -1.92 4.57 -14.40
N ASP A 386 -3.05 4.43 -13.69
CA ASP A 386 -3.54 3.15 -13.18
C ASP A 386 -3.99 2.18 -14.28
N GLY A 387 -4.23 2.71 -15.50
CA GLY A 387 -4.61 1.88 -16.65
C GLY A 387 -6.07 1.47 -16.65
N PHE A 388 -6.34 0.22 -16.98
CA PHE A 388 -7.66 -0.40 -16.90
C PHE A 388 -7.54 -1.80 -16.30
N TYR A 389 -8.68 -2.35 -15.82
CA TYR A 389 -8.72 -3.65 -15.16
C TYR A 389 -9.77 -4.55 -15.80
N THR A 390 -9.54 -5.87 -15.66
CA THR A 390 -10.58 -6.87 -15.90
C THR A 390 -10.71 -7.78 -14.67
N PHE A 391 -11.93 -8.30 -14.44
CA PHE A 391 -12.21 -9.28 -13.41
C PHE A 391 -13.08 -10.40 -13.99
N ASP A 392 -12.56 -11.61 -14.02
CA ASP A 392 -13.21 -12.79 -14.60
C ASP A 392 -14.00 -13.62 -13.56
N ARG A 393 -14.40 -13.00 -12.43
CA ARG A 393 -15.01 -13.56 -11.23
C ARG A 393 -14.01 -14.28 -10.28
N VAL A 394 -12.78 -14.53 -10.74
CA VAL A 394 -11.76 -15.20 -9.95
C VAL A 394 -10.53 -14.31 -9.80
N ARG A 395 -10.12 -13.67 -10.89
CA ARG A 395 -8.86 -12.95 -10.96
C ARG A 395 -9.04 -11.53 -11.48
N TRP A 396 -8.39 -10.60 -10.78
CA TRP A 396 -8.14 -9.24 -11.26
C TRP A 396 -6.91 -9.24 -12.16
N THR A 397 -7.03 -8.65 -13.33
CA THR A 397 -5.92 -8.41 -14.24
C THR A 397 -5.83 -6.91 -14.51
N THR A 398 -4.66 -6.34 -14.28
CA THR A 398 -4.38 -4.92 -14.48
C THR A 398 -3.55 -4.73 -15.74
N TYR A 399 -3.88 -3.72 -16.53
CA TYR A 399 -3.17 -3.30 -17.73
C TYR A 399 -2.79 -1.83 -17.59
N ASN A 400 -1.53 -1.55 -17.27
CA ASN A 400 -1.04 -0.19 -17.08
C ASN A 400 0.40 -0.03 -17.54
N GLN A 401 0.91 1.19 -17.52
CA GLN A 401 2.28 1.49 -17.97
C GLN A 401 3.38 0.83 -17.12
N PHE A 402 3.07 0.30 -15.91
CA PHE A 402 4.07 -0.31 -15.02
C PHE A 402 4.22 -1.81 -15.25
N ASN A 403 3.24 -2.45 -15.91
CA ASN A 403 3.23 -3.89 -16.15
C ASN A 403 2.97 -4.29 -17.61
N THR A 404 2.67 -3.32 -18.50
CA THR A 404 2.35 -3.54 -19.91
C THR A 404 3.23 -2.59 -20.75
N PRO A 405 4.38 -3.09 -21.30
CA PRO A 405 5.33 -2.27 -22.04
C PRO A 405 4.72 -1.51 -23.23
N GLU A 406 3.68 -2.09 -23.87
CA GLU A 406 2.98 -1.47 -24.99
C GLU A 406 2.18 -0.25 -24.56
N ILE A 407 1.58 -0.28 -23.37
CA ILE A 407 0.89 0.87 -22.78
C ILE A 407 1.90 1.94 -22.36
N GLU A 408 3.03 1.56 -21.80
CA GLU A 408 4.11 2.48 -21.48
C GLU A 408 4.62 3.17 -22.76
N ALA A 409 4.93 2.40 -23.81
CA ALA A 409 5.42 2.90 -25.09
C ALA A 409 4.42 3.80 -25.83
N SER A 410 3.11 3.57 -25.65
CA SER A 410 2.05 4.40 -26.25
C SER A 410 1.96 5.79 -25.63
N GLY A 411 2.44 5.98 -24.40
CA GLY A 411 2.29 7.21 -23.62
C GLY A 411 0.86 7.55 -23.22
N LEU A 412 -0.08 6.61 -23.37
CA LEU A 412 -1.48 6.81 -22.99
C LEU A 412 -1.64 6.91 -21.48
N LEU A 413 -2.42 7.89 -21.07
CA LEU A 413 -2.80 8.15 -19.68
C LEU A 413 -4.31 8.36 -19.60
N ASN A 414 -4.84 8.40 -18.36
CA ASN A 414 -6.21 8.79 -18.11
C ASN A 414 -7.22 7.93 -18.91
N PHE A 415 -7.21 6.63 -18.69
CA PHE A 415 -8.17 5.72 -19.32
C PHE A 415 -9.56 5.97 -18.73
N PHE A 416 -10.39 6.68 -19.51
CA PHE A 416 -11.63 7.28 -19.05
C PHE A 416 -12.87 6.50 -19.46
N ARG A 417 -12.79 5.75 -20.56
CA ARG A 417 -13.87 4.91 -21.10
C ARG A 417 -13.37 3.51 -21.39
N ILE A 418 -14.24 2.52 -21.26
CA ILE A 418 -13.95 1.15 -21.61
C ILE A 418 -15.19 0.50 -22.22
N LEU A 419 -15.02 -0.21 -23.32
CA LEU A 419 -16.13 -0.89 -23.99
C LEU A 419 -15.64 -2.18 -24.66
N PRO A 420 -16.04 -3.36 -24.17
CA PRO A 420 -15.79 -4.61 -24.89
C PRO A 420 -16.62 -4.69 -26.18
N HIS A 421 -16.02 -5.24 -27.25
CA HIS A 421 -16.73 -5.47 -28.50
C HIS A 421 -17.86 -6.48 -28.31
N PRO A 422 -19.09 -6.26 -28.88
CA PRO A 422 -20.24 -7.13 -28.63
C PRO A 422 -20.03 -8.60 -29.00
N VAL A 423 -19.25 -8.87 -30.05
CA VAL A 423 -19.08 -10.22 -30.64
C VAL A 423 -17.63 -10.73 -30.48
N GLU A 424 -16.67 -9.90 -30.75
CA GLU A 424 -15.23 -10.28 -30.76
C GLU A 424 -14.58 -10.12 -29.38
N ASP A 425 -13.44 -10.81 -29.17
CA ASP A 425 -12.63 -10.65 -27.94
C ASP A 425 -11.71 -9.42 -28.04
N ILE A 426 -12.34 -8.27 -28.24
CA ILE A 426 -11.68 -6.97 -28.37
C ILE A 426 -12.19 -6.05 -27.27
N ILE A 427 -11.27 -5.27 -26.70
CA ILE A 427 -11.58 -4.21 -25.75
C ILE A 427 -11.15 -2.88 -26.35
N TYR A 428 -12.03 -1.89 -26.35
CA TYR A 428 -11.72 -0.52 -26.68
C TYR A 428 -11.64 0.31 -25.41
N VAL A 429 -10.53 1.05 -25.24
CA VAL A 429 -10.29 1.87 -24.04
C VAL A 429 -9.98 3.29 -24.46
N GLY A 430 -10.86 4.21 -24.11
CA GLY A 430 -10.73 5.63 -24.41
C GLY A 430 -9.81 6.34 -23.41
N SER A 431 -8.72 6.90 -23.92
CA SER A 431 -7.85 7.77 -23.14
C SER A 431 -8.34 9.22 -23.22
N TYR A 432 -8.33 9.91 -22.07
CA TYR A 432 -8.60 11.36 -22.04
C TYR A 432 -7.31 12.18 -22.29
N TRP A 433 -6.27 11.54 -22.84
CA TRP A 433 -4.97 12.14 -23.08
C TRP A 433 -4.46 11.97 -24.52
N GLY A 434 -4.57 10.77 -25.10
CA GLY A 434 -3.84 10.45 -26.34
C GLY A 434 -4.61 9.63 -27.36
N GLY A 435 -5.93 9.39 -27.22
CA GLY A 435 -6.73 8.68 -28.21
C GLY A 435 -7.40 7.42 -27.72
N LEU A 436 -7.67 6.48 -28.62
CA LEU A 436 -8.38 5.24 -28.37
C LEU A 436 -7.42 4.04 -28.48
N LEU A 437 -7.37 3.24 -27.44
CA LEU A 437 -6.65 1.96 -27.40
C LEU A 437 -7.62 0.83 -27.83
N LYS A 438 -7.16 -0.03 -28.74
CA LYS A 438 -7.77 -1.33 -29.04
C LYS A 438 -6.85 -2.42 -28.55
N TYR A 439 -7.37 -3.37 -27.79
CA TYR A 439 -6.68 -4.58 -27.36
C TYR A 439 -7.46 -5.81 -27.77
N ASP A 440 -6.84 -6.75 -28.49
CA ASP A 440 -7.47 -7.97 -29.02
C ASP A 440 -7.04 -9.25 -28.30
N GLY A 441 -6.45 -9.11 -27.10
CA GLY A 441 -5.91 -10.23 -26.33
C GLY A 441 -4.42 -10.47 -26.56
N GLU A 442 -3.86 -10.00 -27.68
CA GLU A 442 -2.46 -10.17 -28.05
C GLU A 442 -1.77 -8.85 -28.39
N THR A 443 -2.45 -7.99 -29.14
CA THR A 443 -1.87 -6.75 -29.68
C THR A 443 -2.59 -5.50 -29.20
N TYR A 444 -1.81 -4.43 -29.04
CA TYR A 444 -2.31 -3.10 -28.70
C TYR A 444 -2.19 -2.18 -29.90
N THR A 445 -3.32 -1.62 -30.33
CA THR A 445 -3.39 -0.63 -31.39
C THR A 445 -3.91 0.70 -30.86
N VAL A 446 -3.20 1.78 -31.09
CA VAL A 446 -3.64 3.13 -30.70
C VAL A 446 -4.17 3.86 -31.93
N PHE A 447 -5.37 4.41 -31.81
CA PHE A 447 -5.97 5.31 -32.79
C PHE A 447 -5.88 6.75 -32.29
N ASP A 448 -5.27 7.60 -33.09
CA ASP A 448 -5.10 9.03 -32.84
C ASP A 448 -5.33 9.85 -34.12
N THR A 449 -4.85 11.09 -34.16
CA THR A 449 -4.98 11.96 -35.33
C THR A 449 -4.20 11.51 -36.56
N SER A 450 -3.26 10.57 -36.42
CA SER A 450 -2.39 10.13 -37.52
C SER A 450 -2.98 8.97 -38.33
N ASN A 451 -3.87 8.18 -37.73
CA ASN A 451 -4.38 6.94 -38.32
C ASN A 451 -5.92 6.74 -38.18
N SER A 452 -6.63 7.79 -37.78
CA SER A 452 -8.08 7.78 -37.60
C SER A 452 -8.71 9.12 -37.97
N SER A 453 -10.04 9.24 -37.85
CA SER A 453 -10.75 10.53 -37.96
C SER A 453 -10.80 11.30 -36.64
N LEU A 454 -10.19 10.77 -35.55
CA LEU A 454 -10.12 11.44 -34.26
C LEU A 454 -9.31 12.73 -34.35
N GLN A 455 -9.73 13.74 -33.59
CA GLN A 455 -9.09 15.06 -33.61
C GLN A 455 -8.56 15.45 -32.24
N GLY A 456 -7.51 16.26 -32.23
CA GLY A 456 -7.04 16.94 -31.04
C GLY A 456 -8.06 17.98 -30.56
N ALA A 457 -8.04 18.28 -29.28
CA ALA A 457 -8.93 19.28 -28.69
C ALA A 457 -8.59 20.69 -29.23
N VAL A 458 -9.60 21.53 -29.42
CA VAL A 458 -9.43 22.92 -29.82
C VAL A 458 -8.58 23.65 -28.76
N GLY A 459 -7.47 24.23 -29.20
CA GLY A 459 -6.48 24.87 -28.30
C GLY A 459 -5.46 23.90 -27.72
N ASP A 460 -5.58 22.58 -27.96
CA ASP A 460 -4.64 21.55 -27.48
C ASP A 460 -4.61 20.37 -28.49
N ALA A 461 -4.12 20.65 -29.69
CA ALA A 461 -4.21 19.74 -30.85
C ALA A 461 -3.48 18.39 -30.65
N GLN A 462 -2.59 18.29 -29.68
CA GLN A 462 -1.87 17.04 -29.36
C GLN A 462 -2.68 16.12 -28.43
N ARG A 463 -3.82 16.57 -27.89
CA ARG A 463 -4.60 15.82 -26.90
C ARG A 463 -5.91 15.34 -27.51
N VAL A 464 -5.94 14.08 -27.93
CA VAL A 464 -7.17 13.39 -28.33
C VAL A 464 -7.87 12.90 -27.07
N ARG A 465 -9.06 13.44 -26.77
CA ARG A 465 -9.79 13.21 -25.52
C ARG A 465 -11.03 12.39 -25.78
N ILE A 466 -10.95 11.09 -25.57
CA ILE A 466 -12.10 10.22 -25.75
C ILE A 466 -13.06 10.37 -24.55
N ALA A 467 -14.31 10.74 -24.83
CA ALA A 467 -15.32 11.03 -23.81
C ALA A 467 -16.50 10.04 -23.79
N GLY A 468 -16.72 9.29 -24.86
CA GLY A 468 -17.77 8.28 -24.94
C GLY A 468 -17.49 7.27 -26.04
N LEU A 469 -17.97 6.04 -25.81
CA LEU A 469 -17.90 4.91 -26.73
C LEU A 469 -19.26 4.22 -26.79
N ALA A 470 -19.69 3.81 -27.96
CA ALA A 470 -20.91 3.00 -28.15
C ALA A 470 -20.84 2.19 -29.45
N PHE A 471 -21.34 0.96 -29.44
CA PHE A 471 -21.54 0.18 -30.64
C PHE A 471 -22.95 0.37 -31.16
N ASP A 472 -23.12 0.39 -32.50
CA ASP A 472 -24.44 0.25 -33.16
C ASP A 472 -24.74 -1.21 -33.50
N GLU A 473 -25.93 -1.46 -34.07
CA GLU A 473 -26.40 -2.81 -34.44
C GLU A 473 -25.53 -3.46 -35.54
N ASP A 474 -24.80 -2.65 -36.32
CA ASP A 474 -23.88 -3.11 -37.37
C ASP A 474 -22.45 -3.31 -36.88
N ASN A 475 -22.22 -3.24 -35.55
CA ASN A 475 -20.93 -3.30 -34.90
C ASN A 475 -19.93 -2.17 -35.29
N ASN A 476 -20.46 -1.01 -35.72
CA ASN A 476 -19.62 0.16 -35.86
C ASN A 476 -19.42 0.80 -34.49
N LEU A 477 -18.17 1.18 -34.15
CA LEU A 477 -17.84 1.86 -32.92
C LEU A 477 -17.97 3.37 -33.09
N TRP A 478 -18.91 3.97 -32.42
CA TRP A 478 -19.08 5.41 -32.32
C TRP A 478 -18.23 5.97 -31.16
N VAL A 479 -17.50 7.01 -31.47
CA VAL A 479 -16.51 7.61 -30.55
C VAL A 479 -16.78 9.10 -30.42
N THR A 480 -16.99 9.59 -29.20
CA THR A 480 -17.07 11.03 -28.96
C THR A 480 -15.72 11.57 -28.49
N ASN A 481 -15.32 12.72 -29.09
CA ASN A 481 -14.04 13.34 -28.93
C ASN A 481 -14.21 14.74 -28.29
N TYR A 482 -13.89 14.87 -27.01
CA TYR A 482 -14.14 16.09 -26.23
C TYR A 482 -13.34 17.28 -26.74
N LEU A 483 -14.00 18.42 -26.93
CA LEU A 483 -13.45 19.67 -27.46
C LEU A 483 -12.84 19.56 -28.89
N ALA A 484 -13.14 18.54 -29.65
CA ALA A 484 -12.73 18.45 -31.05
C ALA A 484 -13.61 19.34 -31.96
N GLY A 485 -13.08 19.77 -33.09
CA GLY A 485 -13.86 20.53 -34.10
C GLY A 485 -14.98 19.69 -34.70
N GLU A 486 -14.72 18.41 -34.94
CA GLU A 486 -15.71 17.38 -35.32
C GLU A 486 -15.76 16.34 -34.20
N PRO A 487 -16.68 16.48 -33.24
CA PRO A 487 -16.62 15.74 -31.97
C PRO A 487 -17.12 14.31 -32.05
N LEU A 488 -17.63 13.86 -33.18
CA LEU A 488 -18.16 12.52 -33.37
C LEU A 488 -17.44 11.82 -34.52
N SER A 489 -16.89 10.65 -34.25
CA SER A 489 -16.23 9.77 -35.22
C SER A 489 -16.82 8.37 -35.16
N VAL A 490 -16.74 7.62 -36.24
CA VAL A 490 -17.13 6.22 -36.30
C VAL A 490 -16.01 5.37 -36.90
N LEU A 491 -15.62 4.31 -36.17
CA LEU A 491 -14.86 3.19 -36.71
C LEU A 491 -15.85 2.13 -37.18
N LYS A 492 -15.93 1.94 -38.49
CA LYS A 492 -16.81 0.94 -39.07
C LYS A 492 -16.30 -0.48 -38.86
N ALA A 493 -17.19 -1.46 -38.93
CA ALA A 493 -16.84 -2.87 -38.81
C ALA A 493 -15.81 -3.33 -39.88
N ASP A 494 -15.70 -2.65 -41.02
CA ASP A 494 -14.70 -2.91 -42.06
C ASP A 494 -13.30 -2.29 -41.75
N GLY A 495 -13.16 -1.65 -40.59
CA GLY A 495 -11.93 -1.01 -40.14
C GLY A 495 -11.73 0.43 -40.65
N THR A 496 -12.67 1.00 -41.41
CA THR A 496 -12.56 2.37 -41.94
C THR A 496 -13.07 3.41 -40.93
N TRP A 497 -12.40 4.55 -40.86
CA TRP A 497 -12.82 5.69 -40.05
C TRP A 497 -13.58 6.75 -40.83
N LYS A 498 -14.58 7.36 -40.19
CA LYS A 498 -15.33 8.51 -40.70
C LYS A 498 -15.70 9.45 -39.55
N SER A 499 -15.65 10.77 -39.73
CA SER A 499 -16.23 11.82 -38.88
C SER A 499 -17.40 12.47 -39.55
#